data_833e429821563b5f29a8290608628cd7
#
_entry.id   833e429821563b5f29a8290608628cd7
#
_cell.length_a   1.000
_cell.length_b   1.000
_cell.length_c   1.000
_cell.angle_alpha   90.00
_cell.angle_beta   90.00
_cell.angle_gamma   90.00
#
_symmetry.space_group_name_H-M   'P 1'
#
loop_
_entity.id
_entity.type
_entity.pdbx_description
1 polymer ?
#
loop_
_entity_poly.entity_id
_entity_poly.type
_entity_poly.pdbx_seq_one_letter_code
_entity_poly.pdbx_strand_id
1 'polypeptide(L)'
;MRAEILQEVAYIKMSTDIKPNFSALAATLKASRNTIKRYYNMKEGDNPKKKRTYKSVFDPYEDFIRERAQNVAGCTYAALFMLLNDRYPEQKGRAKYGAFTAFCRRKKIIIGRNDGKAHVLFETAPGHQLQVDWKEDLTVHTIDGKELYFNILSATLGASRYHVYIHTIGKTRSDFFRCVRMALMKIGGSVDEILTDNMAAIVKITSETKSGRKKYPDVLQWEKDSGIRIRLCKPRSPETKGKVEVSNKFVDRIMVYDGLLKDENELKEKIKLIMREANEQKNSGIGLSPLSVFEMREKQCLRPLPDMKLLEAYEKAGETRKVPNTLLVGFNGRNYSVPTDYIGRLVRIVGEDSEVVIYYNEKEIARHKVSDKKTNYLPEHYKQALRQAVGNKVQEDELEELAKKNLEAYEI
;
A
#
# COMPACT_ATOMS: atom_id res chain seq x y z
N MET A 1 12.59 -49.02 13.94
CA MET A 1 13.47 -48.88 15.13
C MET A 1 12.71 -48.66 16.45
N ARG A 2 11.83 -47.68 16.65
CA ARG A 2 11.12 -47.50 17.95
C ARG A 2 9.95 -48.48 18.17
N ALA A 3 9.22 -48.87 17.11
CA ALA A 3 8.15 -49.84 17.15
C ALA A 3 8.68 -51.25 17.39
N GLU A 4 9.79 -51.58 16.75
CA GLU A 4 10.50 -52.85 16.92
C GLU A 4 10.95 -53.06 18.36
N ILE A 5 11.59 -52.04 19.00
CA ILE A 5 12.00 -52.09 20.39
C ILE A 5 10.81 -52.29 21.33
N LEU A 6 9.65 -51.68 21.03
CA LEU A 6 8.44 -51.83 21.83
C LEU A 6 7.90 -53.27 21.73
N GLN A 7 7.88 -53.86 20.52
CA GLN A 7 7.45 -55.21 20.28
C GLN A 7 8.35 -56.23 20.99
N GLU A 8 9.66 -56.09 20.88
CA GLU A 8 10.65 -56.92 21.54
C GLU A 8 10.50 -56.88 23.08
N VAL A 9 10.36 -55.69 23.66
CA VAL A 9 10.18 -55.52 25.10
C VAL A 9 8.83 -56.10 25.57
N ALA A 10 7.79 -55.94 24.76
CA ALA A 10 6.47 -56.54 25.03
C ALA A 10 6.56 -58.08 25.01
N TYR A 11 7.24 -58.66 24.00
CA TYR A 11 7.44 -60.11 23.89
C TYR A 11 8.20 -60.67 25.08
N ILE A 12 9.29 -60.03 25.54
CA ILE A 12 10.05 -60.44 26.71
C ILE A 12 9.17 -60.40 27.96
N LYS A 13 8.32 -59.37 28.09
CA LYS A 13 7.40 -59.25 29.25
C LYS A 13 6.35 -60.38 29.29
N MET A 14 5.93 -60.83 28.12
CA MET A 14 4.93 -61.92 27.98
C MET A 14 5.57 -63.30 28.13
N SER A 15 6.84 -63.46 27.80
CA SER A 15 7.54 -64.76 27.78
C SER A 15 8.14 -65.19 29.10
N THR A 16 8.34 -64.29 30.09
CA THR A 16 8.95 -64.63 31.36
C THR A 16 8.37 -63.77 32.49
N ASP A 17 8.11 -64.37 33.67
CA ASP A 17 7.70 -63.69 34.89
C ASP A 17 8.91 -63.04 35.60
N ILE A 18 10.12 -63.28 35.11
CA ILE A 18 11.34 -62.79 35.70
C ILE A 18 11.64 -61.37 35.15
N LYS A 19 11.83 -60.45 36.05
CA LYS A 19 12.17 -59.07 35.69
C LYS A 19 13.52 -59.00 34.98
N PRO A 20 13.57 -58.54 33.71
CA PRO A 20 14.81 -58.55 32.92
C PRO A 20 15.83 -57.54 33.40
N ASN A 21 17.10 -57.79 33.12
CA ASN A 21 18.15 -56.80 33.31
C ASN A 21 18.04 -55.71 32.26
N PHE A 22 17.47 -54.54 32.61
CA PHE A 22 17.25 -53.44 31.71
C PHE A 22 18.51 -52.83 31.12
N SER A 23 19.66 -53.00 31.77
CA SER A 23 20.96 -52.51 31.22
C SER A 23 21.47 -53.41 30.10
N ALA A 24 21.38 -54.73 30.27
CA ALA A 24 21.73 -55.70 29.26
C ALA A 24 20.80 -55.56 28.02
N LEU A 25 19.48 -55.48 28.24
CA LEU A 25 18.50 -55.25 27.19
C LEU A 25 18.71 -53.93 26.44
N ALA A 26 19.08 -52.88 27.15
CA ALA A 26 19.39 -51.59 26.53
C ALA A 26 20.60 -51.63 25.59
N ALA A 27 21.62 -52.41 25.99
CA ALA A 27 22.80 -52.63 25.12
C ALA A 27 22.42 -53.44 23.87
N THR A 28 21.67 -54.55 24.05
CA THR A 28 21.23 -55.43 22.94
C THR A 28 20.32 -54.70 21.95
N LEU A 29 19.34 -53.93 22.43
CA LEU A 29 18.36 -53.23 21.60
C LEU A 29 18.83 -51.81 21.16
N LYS A 30 20.08 -51.45 21.46
CA LYS A 30 20.66 -50.12 21.15
C LYS A 30 19.74 -48.96 21.53
N ALA A 31 19.17 -49.02 22.73
CA ALA A 31 18.24 -48.04 23.30
C ALA A 31 18.66 -47.61 24.70
N SER A 32 18.17 -46.45 25.19
CA SER A 32 18.46 -46.06 26.57
C SER A 32 17.76 -46.97 27.60
N ARG A 33 18.42 -47.26 28.69
CA ARG A 33 17.86 -48.06 29.82
C ARG A 33 16.49 -47.50 30.27
N ASN A 34 16.36 -46.17 30.30
CA ASN A 34 15.11 -45.52 30.69
C ASN A 34 13.98 -45.76 29.66
N THR A 35 14.32 -45.85 28.38
CA THR A 35 13.35 -46.21 27.33
C THR A 35 12.85 -47.62 27.48
N ILE A 36 13.78 -48.61 27.71
CA ILE A 36 13.43 -50.01 27.90
C ILE A 36 12.56 -50.17 29.17
N LYS A 37 12.97 -49.60 30.30
CA LYS A 37 12.20 -49.62 31.55
C LYS A 37 10.80 -49.00 31.38
N ARG A 38 10.67 -47.93 30.62
CA ARG A 38 9.37 -47.31 30.35
C ARG A 38 8.49 -48.23 29.52
N TYR A 39 9.02 -48.85 28.45
CA TYR A 39 8.25 -49.77 27.60
C TYR A 39 7.82 -51.05 28.36
N TYR A 40 8.68 -51.58 29.18
CA TYR A 40 8.35 -52.73 30.01
C TYR A 40 7.21 -52.45 31.01
N ASN A 41 7.19 -51.25 31.59
CA ASN A 41 6.16 -50.85 32.58
C ASN A 41 4.87 -50.31 31.91
N MET A 42 4.79 -50.24 30.60
CA MET A 42 3.57 -49.82 29.90
C MET A 42 2.47 -50.88 30.07
N LYS A 43 1.22 -50.39 30.22
CA LYS A 43 0.01 -51.22 30.20
C LYS A 43 -0.51 -51.33 28.79
N GLU A 44 -1.31 -52.36 28.51
CA GLU A 44 -1.99 -52.53 27.25
C GLU A 44 -2.90 -51.30 26.99
N GLY A 45 -2.76 -50.69 25.79
CA GLY A 45 -3.44 -49.44 25.43
C GLY A 45 -2.68 -48.13 25.75
N ASP A 46 -1.55 -48.22 26.49
CA ASP A 46 -0.72 -47.02 26.74
C ASP A 46 -0.01 -46.54 25.48
N ASN A 47 -0.06 -45.23 25.20
CA ASN A 47 0.68 -44.64 24.05
C ASN A 47 2.13 -44.32 24.48
N PRO A 48 3.16 -44.92 23.84
CA PRO A 48 4.57 -44.70 24.18
C PRO A 48 5.05 -43.25 24.01
N LYS A 49 4.28 -42.43 23.31
CA LYS A 49 4.49 -41.00 23.15
C LYS A 49 3.39 -40.25 23.92
N LYS A 50 3.50 -40.08 25.21
CA LYS A 50 2.73 -39.03 25.88
C LYS A 50 3.11 -37.67 25.23
N LYS A 51 2.26 -37.13 24.38
CA LYS A 51 2.38 -35.75 23.92
C LYS A 51 2.25 -34.87 25.15
N ARG A 52 3.34 -34.18 25.53
CA ARG A 52 3.26 -33.11 26.49
C ARG A 52 2.33 -32.03 25.90
N THR A 53 1.17 -31.82 26.48
CA THR A 53 0.28 -30.70 26.19
C THR A 53 0.90 -29.44 26.79
N TYR A 54 1.63 -28.67 26.00
CA TYR A 54 2.10 -27.36 26.43
C TYR A 54 0.96 -26.37 26.29
N LYS A 55 0.53 -25.75 27.36
CA LYS A 55 -0.33 -24.57 27.29
C LYS A 55 0.46 -23.43 26.71
N SER A 56 -0.04 -22.85 25.67
CA SER A 56 0.55 -21.67 25.02
C SER A 56 -0.11 -20.40 25.54
N VAL A 57 0.65 -19.31 25.62
CA VAL A 57 0.09 -17.98 25.91
C VAL A 57 -0.92 -17.53 24.85
N PHE A 58 -0.93 -18.17 23.69
CA PHE A 58 -1.84 -17.88 22.58
C PHE A 58 -3.11 -18.76 22.59
N ASP A 59 -3.19 -19.80 23.43
CA ASP A 59 -4.37 -20.69 23.46
C ASP A 59 -5.69 -19.93 23.74
N PRO A 60 -5.76 -18.89 24.60
CA PRO A 60 -6.99 -18.13 24.82
C PRO A 60 -7.47 -17.35 23.59
N TYR A 61 -6.59 -17.11 22.63
CA TYR A 61 -6.85 -16.31 21.44
C TYR A 61 -6.92 -17.16 20.16
N GLU A 62 -6.93 -18.51 20.29
CA GLU A 62 -6.90 -19.41 19.12
C GLU A 62 -8.05 -19.15 18.16
N ASP A 63 -9.27 -19.00 18.67
CA ASP A 63 -10.47 -18.80 17.85
C ASP A 63 -10.39 -17.46 17.07
N PHE A 64 -10.00 -16.40 17.74
CA PHE A 64 -9.78 -15.09 17.09
C PHE A 64 -8.70 -15.16 16.00
N ILE A 65 -7.56 -15.80 16.29
CA ILE A 65 -6.46 -15.95 15.33
C ILE A 65 -6.92 -16.77 14.12
N ARG A 66 -7.68 -17.83 14.35
CA ARG A 66 -8.20 -18.73 13.31
C ARG A 66 -9.23 -18.03 12.43
N GLU A 67 -10.17 -17.32 13.03
CA GLU A 67 -11.17 -16.52 12.32
C GLU A 67 -10.52 -15.51 11.40
N ARG A 68 -9.57 -14.71 11.90
CA ARG A 68 -8.89 -13.69 11.09
C ARG A 68 -8.02 -14.31 9.99
N ALA A 69 -7.35 -15.43 10.25
CA ALA A 69 -6.55 -16.14 9.26
C ALA A 69 -7.38 -16.66 8.08
N GLN A 70 -8.64 -17.04 8.31
CA GLN A 70 -9.54 -17.61 7.30
C GLN A 70 -10.33 -16.55 6.53
N ASN A 71 -10.77 -15.49 7.21
CA ASN A 71 -11.73 -14.53 6.67
C ASN A 71 -11.09 -13.29 6.05
N VAL A 72 -9.77 -13.08 6.23
CA VAL A 72 -9.07 -11.91 5.71
C VAL A 72 -8.18 -12.29 4.55
N ALA A 73 -8.51 -11.81 3.35
CA ALA A 73 -7.68 -11.99 2.17
C ALA A 73 -6.30 -11.32 2.34
N GLY A 74 -5.22 -11.99 1.91
CA GLY A 74 -3.86 -11.45 2.03
C GLY A 74 -3.30 -11.42 3.46
N CYS A 75 -3.97 -12.03 4.44
CA CYS A 75 -3.50 -12.11 5.81
C CYS A 75 -2.10 -12.77 5.90
N THR A 76 -1.25 -12.31 6.81
CA THR A 76 0.06 -12.90 7.08
C THR A 76 0.22 -13.20 8.57
N TYR A 77 1.10 -14.16 8.93
CA TYR A 77 1.39 -14.41 10.35
C TYR A 77 1.92 -13.16 11.08
N ALA A 78 2.67 -12.31 10.39
CA ALA A 78 3.18 -11.07 10.95
C ALA A 78 2.06 -10.06 11.23
N ALA A 79 1.11 -9.94 10.31
CA ALA A 79 -0.06 -9.08 10.50
C ALA A 79 -0.96 -9.55 11.64
N LEU A 80 -1.21 -10.86 11.74
CA LEU A 80 -1.96 -11.43 12.86
C LEU A 80 -1.28 -11.23 14.21
N PHE A 81 0.05 -11.40 14.27
CA PHE A 81 0.79 -11.18 15.51
C PHE A 81 0.76 -9.71 15.93
N MET A 82 0.86 -8.78 14.97
CA MET A 82 0.72 -7.35 15.21
C MET A 82 -0.68 -7.01 15.75
N LEU A 83 -1.73 -7.50 15.07
CA LEU A 83 -3.12 -7.29 15.47
C LEU A 83 -3.40 -7.85 16.87
N LEU A 84 -2.86 -9.05 17.18
CA LEU A 84 -3.02 -9.67 18.49
C LEU A 84 -2.44 -8.78 19.60
N ASN A 85 -1.24 -8.24 19.39
CA ASN A 85 -0.59 -7.35 20.36
C ASN A 85 -1.27 -5.97 20.46
N ASP A 86 -1.88 -5.49 19.38
CA ASP A 86 -2.63 -4.24 19.37
C ASP A 86 -3.98 -4.38 20.11
N ARG A 87 -4.70 -5.48 19.86
CA ARG A 87 -6.02 -5.72 20.46
C ARG A 87 -5.97 -6.20 21.90
N TYR A 88 -4.90 -6.92 22.26
CA TYR A 88 -4.68 -7.51 23.58
C TYR A 88 -3.32 -7.06 24.12
N PRO A 89 -3.20 -5.80 24.61
CA PRO A 89 -1.93 -5.23 25.07
C PRO A 89 -1.24 -6.05 26.18
N GLU A 90 -2.02 -6.81 26.97
CA GLU A 90 -1.52 -7.70 28.01
C GLU A 90 -0.67 -8.86 27.45
N GLN A 91 -0.76 -9.15 26.15
CA GLN A 91 0.07 -10.15 25.46
C GLN A 91 1.39 -9.59 24.94
N LYS A 92 1.48 -8.26 24.78
CA LYS A 92 2.68 -7.61 24.28
C LYS A 92 3.89 -7.92 25.16
N GLY A 93 4.91 -8.51 24.54
CA GLY A 93 6.14 -8.92 25.25
C GLY A 93 6.11 -10.28 25.94
N ARG A 94 4.95 -10.94 26.11
CA ARG A 94 4.87 -12.27 26.73
C ARG A 94 5.45 -13.39 25.87
N ALA A 95 5.41 -13.22 24.55
CA ALA A 95 6.03 -14.19 23.63
C ALA A 95 6.55 -13.48 22.38
N LYS A 96 7.62 -14.03 21.80
CA LYS A 96 8.21 -13.55 20.55
C LYS A 96 7.45 -14.08 19.34
N TYR A 97 7.57 -13.40 18.20
CA TYR A 97 6.97 -13.78 16.92
C TYR A 97 7.23 -15.25 16.53
N GLY A 98 8.44 -15.77 16.77
CA GLY A 98 8.76 -17.18 16.53
C GLY A 98 7.90 -18.17 17.34
N ALA A 99 7.53 -17.83 18.58
CA ALA A 99 6.62 -18.64 19.38
C ALA A 99 5.19 -18.61 18.80
N PHE A 100 4.74 -17.45 18.29
CA PHE A 100 3.46 -17.31 17.62
C PHE A 100 3.37 -18.16 16.35
N THR A 101 4.37 -18.09 15.48
CA THR A 101 4.41 -18.91 14.26
C THR A 101 4.48 -20.40 14.55
N ALA A 102 5.21 -20.80 15.59
CA ALA A 102 5.23 -22.19 16.07
C ALA A 102 3.87 -22.63 16.61
N PHE A 103 3.15 -21.74 17.31
CA PHE A 103 1.76 -21.97 17.75
C PHE A 103 0.84 -22.18 16.54
N CYS A 104 0.82 -21.26 15.58
CA CYS A 104 -0.02 -21.37 14.37
C CYS A 104 0.26 -22.67 13.61
N ARG A 105 1.54 -23.04 13.45
CA ARG A 105 1.94 -24.29 12.80
C ARG A 105 1.44 -25.53 13.56
N ARG A 106 1.56 -25.55 14.88
CA ARG A 106 1.07 -26.63 15.74
C ARG A 106 -0.44 -26.78 15.68
N LYS A 107 -1.18 -25.67 15.66
CA LYS A 107 -2.64 -25.61 15.56
C LYS A 107 -3.16 -25.75 14.15
N LYS A 108 -2.27 -25.94 13.16
CA LYS A 108 -2.61 -26.04 11.72
C LYS A 108 -3.40 -24.82 11.21
N ILE A 109 -3.08 -23.65 11.71
CA ILE A 109 -3.61 -22.39 11.18
C ILE A 109 -2.77 -22.07 9.96
N ILE A 110 -3.36 -22.21 8.76
CA ILE A 110 -2.68 -22.04 7.47
C ILE A 110 -3.06 -20.69 6.90
N ILE A 111 -2.04 -19.94 6.48
CA ILE A 111 -2.17 -18.68 5.74
C ILE A 111 -1.47 -18.88 4.39
N GLY A 112 -1.96 -18.22 3.33
CA GLY A 112 -1.51 -18.43 1.96
C GLY A 112 0.03 -18.35 1.76
N ARG A 113 0.56 -19.21 0.89
CA ARG A 113 1.99 -19.31 0.56
C ARG A 113 2.40 -18.30 -0.50
N ASN A 114 3.63 -17.78 -0.34
CA ASN A 114 4.31 -16.98 -1.35
C ASN A 114 5.42 -17.83 -2.00
N ASP A 115 5.39 -17.99 -3.32
CA ASP A 115 6.42 -18.70 -4.09
C ASP A 115 7.58 -17.73 -4.36
N GLY A 116 8.70 -17.91 -3.66
CA GLY A 116 9.86 -17.04 -3.75
C GLY A 116 10.66 -17.24 -5.05
N LYS A 117 10.92 -16.13 -5.77
CA LYS A 117 11.94 -16.05 -6.82
C LYS A 117 13.19 -15.36 -6.28
N ALA A 118 14.38 -15.78 -6.75
CA ALA A 118 15.63 -15.13 -6.39
C ALA A 118 15.73 -13.73 -7.04
N HIS A 119 16.12 -12.71 -6.26
CA HIS A 119 16.32 -11.34 -6.74
C HIS A 119 17.73 -10.87 -6.42
N VAL A 120 18.34 -10.13 -7.38
CA VAL A 120 19.62 -9.47 -7.16
C VAL A 120 19.42 -8.20 -6.33
N LEU A 121 20.16 -8.08 -5.23
CA LEU A 121 20.08 -6.90 -4.35
C LEU A 121 20.95 -5.78 -4.94
N PHE A 122 20.30 -4.64 -5.25
CA PHE A 122 21.00 -3.40 -5.60
C PHE A 122 21.04 -2.48 -4.39
N GLU A 123 22.24 -2.14 -3.94
CA GLU A 123 22.42 -1.15 -2.88
C GLU A 123 22.52 0.26 -3.47
N THR A 124 21.97 1.23 -2.75
CA THR A 124 22.01 2.66 -3.10
C THR A 124 22.76 3.43 -2.02
N ALA A 125 23.45 4.49 -2.40
CA ALA A 125 24.10 5.38 -1.43
C ALA A 125 23.05 6.02 -0.50
N PRO A 126 23.39 6.30 0.77
CA PRO A 126 22.50 7.01 1.69
C PRO A 126 22.10 8.39 1.13
N GLY A 127 20.82 8.76 1.26
CA GLY A 127 20.27 10.02 0.78
C GLY A 127 20.09 10.14 -0.73
N HIS A 128 20.53 9.12 -1.50
CA HIS A 128 20.50 9.20 -2.97
C HIS A 128 19.10 8.95 -3.55
N GLN A 129 18.39 7.92 -3.10
CA GLN A 129 17.16 7.47 -3.78
C GLN A 129 16.00 7.22 -2.82
N LEU A 130 14.84 7.74 -3.19
CA LEU A 130 13.53 7.39 -2.62
C LEU A 130 12.74 6.56 -3.64
N GLN A 131 12.41 5.32 -3.32
CA GLN A 131 11.53 4.49 -4.14
C GLN A 131 10.08 4.73 -3.75
N VAL A 132 9.22 5.05 -4.71
CA VAL A 132 7.80 5.29 -4.46
C VAL A 132 6.92 4.37 -5.32
N ASP A 133 5.83 3.93 -4.70
CA ASP A 133 4.84 3.07 -5.33
C ASP A 133 3.44 3.32 -4.76
N TRP A 134 2.43 3.11 -5.58
CA TRP A 134 1.05 3.08 -5.13
C TRP A 134 0.64 1.69 -4.66
N LYS A 135 0.02 1.63 -3.51
CA LYS A 135 -0.86 0.53 -3.16
C LYS A 135 -2.28 1.02 -3.38
N GLU A 136 -2.86 0.55 -4.47
CA GLU A 136 -4.10 1.10 -5.02
C GLU A 136 -5.33 0.29 -4.62
N ASP A 137 -6.49 0.97 -4.68
CA ASP A 137 -7.82 0.36 -4.63
C ASP A 137 -8.04 -0.52 -3.38
N LEU A 138 -7.55 -0.03 -2.23
CA LEU A 138 -7.75 -0.68 -0.95
C LEU A 138 -9.13 -0.36 -0.40
N THR A 139 -9.80 -1.37 0.10
CA THR A 139 -11.09 -1.25 0.75
C THR A 139 -11.08 -1.98 2.07
N VAL A 140 -11.55 -1.33 3.13
CA VAL A 140 -11.83 -1.94 4.43
C VAL A 140 -13.20 -1.49 4.92
N HIS A 141 -13.84 -2.28 5.76
CA HIS A 141 -15.14 -1.97 6.33
C HIS A 141 -14.98 -1.52 7.79
N THR A 142 -15.84 -0.62 8.21
CA THR A 142 -15.97 -0.22 9.60
C THR A 142 -16.83 -1.22 10.38
N ILE A 143 -16.88 -1.10 11.70
CA ILE A 143 -17.69 -1.98 12.58
C ILE A 143 -19.18 -1.95 12.21
N ASP A 144 -19.67 -0.80 11.76
CA ASP A 144 -21.05 -0.57 11.30
C ASP A 144 -21.28 -0.92 9.81
N GLY A 145 -20.27 -1.52 9.15
CA GLY A 145 -20.35 -2.01 7.77
C GLY A 145 -20.14 -0.94 6.70
N LYS A 146 -19.74 0.28 7.07
CA LYS A 146 -19.42 1.33 6.10
C LYS A 146 -18.12 0.99 5.40
N GLU A 147 -18.10 1.11 4.07
CA GLU A 147 -16.94 0.91 3.23
C GLU A 147 -16.02 2.15 3.25
N LEU A 148 -14.73 1.94 3.51
CA LEU A 148 -13.67 2.94 3.43
C LEU A 148 -12.76 2.57 2.26
N TYR A 149 -12.85 3.33 1.17
CA TYR A 149 -11.99 3.22 0.01
C TYR A 149 -10.81 4.19 0.13
N PHE A 150 -9.59 3.71 -0.17
CA PHE A 150 -8.39 4.52 -0.08
C PHE A 150 -7.22 3.95 -0.88
N ASN A 151 -6.20 4.77 -1.04
CA ASN A 151 -4.91 4.40 -1.61
C ASN A 151 -3.80 4.78 -0.63
N ILE A 152 -2.64 4.15 -0.76
CA ILE A 152 -1.45 4.48 0.02
C ILE A 152 -0.28 4.72 -0.94
N LEU A 153 0.34 5.91 -0.88
CA LEU A 153 1.67 6.09 -1.45
C LEU A 153 2.69 5.52 -0.46
N SER A 154 3.38 4.48 -0.89
CA SER A 154 4.48 3.86 -0.16
C SER A 154 5.80 4.46 -0.64
N ALA A 155 6.55 5.10 0.25
CA ALA A 155 7.85 5.69 -0.02
C ALA A 155 8.91 4.99 0.83
N THR A 156 10.02 4.55 0.21
CA THR A 156 11.08 3.79 0.88
C THR A 156 12.43 4.34 0.50
N LEU A 157 13.21 4.77 1.49
CA LEU A 157 14.59 5.20 1.28
C LEU A 157 15.47 4.03 0.84
N GLY A 158 16.35 4.29 -0.10
CA GLY A 158 17.10 3.27 -0.79
C GLY A 158 18.16 2.57 0.05
N ALA A 159 18.82 3.25 1.00
CA ALA A 159 19.86 2.68 1.83
C ALA A 159 19.31 2.11 3.14
N SER A 160 18.64 2.91 3.95
CA SER A 160 18.10 2.49 5.26
C SER A 160 16.90 1.56 5.16
N ARG A 161 16.20 1.55 4.04
CA ARG A 161 14.87 0.92 3.90
C ARG A 161 13.81 1.61 4.77
N TYR A 162 14.03 2.85 5.19
CA TYR A 162 13.06 3.59 5.98
C TYR A 162 11.80 3.86 5.17
N HIS A 163 10.65 3.49 5.73
CA HIS A 163 9.34 3.53 5.08
C HIS A 163 8.51 4.72 5.54
N VAL A 164 7.86 5.36 4.59
CA VAL A 164 6.82 6.37 4.85
C VAL A 164 5.57 5.98 4.07
N TYR A 165 4.43 5.93 4.76
CA TYR A 165 3.12 5.64 4.18
C TYR A 165 2.24 6.87 4.25
N ILE A 166 1.68 7.27 3.12
CA ILE A 166 0.78 8.41 3.00
C ILE A 166 -0.58 7.93 2.51
N HIS A 167 -1.59 8.08 3.36
CA HIS A 167 -2.98 7.81 3.01
C HIS A 167 -3.51 8.87 2.04
N THR A 168 -4.28 8.45 1.04
CA THR A 168 -4.96 9.33 0.09
C THR A 168 -6.19 8.63 -0.50
N ILE A 169 -7.16 9.41 -0.95
CA ILE A 169 -8.33 8.90 -1.67
C ILE A 169 -8.02 8.82 -3.17
N GLY A 170 -7.38 9.85 -3.72
CA GLY A 170 -7.05 9.93 -5.14
C GLY A 170 -5.64 9.41 -5.46
N LYS A 171 -5.42 9.17 -6.73
CA LYS A 171 -4.11 8.80 -7.31
C LYS A 171 -3.79 9.62 -8.57
N THR A 172 -4.31 10.83 -8.61
CA THR A 172 -4.03 11.80 -9.65
C THR A 172 -2.59 12.30 -9.58
N ARG A 173 -2.16 13.12 -10.55
CA ARG A 173 -0.85 13.75 -10.50
C ARG A 173 -0.72 14.72 -9.32
N SER A 174 -1.77 15.45 -9.01
CA SER A 174 -1.83 16.34 -7.84
C SER A 174 -1.66 15.55 -6.54
N ASP A 175 -2.34 14.38 -6.43
CA ASP A 175 -2.19 13.48 -5.29
C ASP A 175 -0.76 12.94 -5.18
N PHE A 176 -0.13 12.60 -6.31
CA PHE A 176 1.27 12.16 -6.33
C PHE A 176 2.20 13.23 -5.75
N PHE A 177 2.11 14.48 -6.24
CA PHE A 177 2.95 15.57 -5.75
C PHE A 177 2.70 15.86 -4.27
N ARG A 178 1.44 15.90 -3.85
CA ARG A 178 1.05 16.05 -2.45
C ARG A 178 1.64 14.96 -1.58
N CYS A 179 1.49 13.70 -1.97
CA CYS A 179 2.00 12.57 -1.20
C CYS A 179 3.53 12.55 -1.14
N VAL A 180 4.22 12.90 -2.23
CA VAL A 180 5.69 13.01 -2.26
C VAL A 180 6.16 14.13 -1.33
N ARG A 181 5.55 15.33 -1.39
CA ARG A 181 5.88 16.43 -0.48
C ARG A 181 5.70 16.02 0.99
N MET A 182 4.57 15.40 1.33
CA MET A 182 4.32 14.89 2.68
C MET A 182 5.34 13.83 3.11
N ALA A 183 5.78 12.97 2.19
CA ALA A 183 6.82 11.98 2.46
C ALA A 183 8.17 12.64 2.77
N LEU A 184 8.59 13.63 1.96
CA LEU A 184 9.82 14.39 2.19
C LEU A 184 9.79 15.13 3.54
N MET A 185 8.65 15.74 3.89
CA MET A 185 8.47 16.40 5.20
C MET A 185 8.61 15.41 6.36
N LYS A 186 8.03 14.20 6.25
CA LYS A 186 8.16 13.14 7.28
C LYS A 186 9.57 12.59 7.39
N ILE A 187 10.30 12.51 6.28
CA ILE A 187 11.71 12.10 6.24
C ILE A 187 12.61 13.21 6.82
N GLY A 188 12.18 14.47 6.72
CA GLY A 188 12.92 15.63 7.21
C GLY A 188 14.05 16.07 6.28
N GLY A 189 14.01 15.70 5.00
CA GLY A 189 15.02 16.06 4.02
C GLY A 189 14.65 15.58 2.61
N SER A 190 15.52 15.85 1.65
CA SER A 190 15.37 15.57 0.23
C SER A 190 16.39 14.56 -0.25
N VAL A 191 16.12 13.94 -1.39
CA VAL A 191 16.97 12.94 -2.08
C VAL A 191 17.39 13.44 -3.46
N ASP A 192 18.38 12.78 -4.10
CA ASP A 192 18.79 13.13 -5.46
C ASP A 192 17.78 12.66 -6.49
N GLU A 193 17.16 11.49 -6.27
CA GLU A 193 16.18 10.96 -7.21
C GLU A 193 15.02 10.23 -6.52
N ILE A 194 13.86 10.29 -7.17
CA ILE A 194 12.70 9.44 -6.87
C ILE A 194 12.60 8.39 -7.96
N LEU A 195 12.63 7.11 -7.56
CA LEU A 195 12.40 5.99 -8.46
C LEU A 195 10.94 5.54 -8.36
N THR A 196 10.25 5.55 -9.50
CA THR A 196 8.86 5.13 -9.58
C THR A 196 8.62 4.28 -10.83
N ASP A 197 7.52 3.56 -10.89
CA ASP A 197 7.09 2.88 -12.10
C ASP A 197 6.52 3.88 -13.13
N ASN A 198 6.01 3.34 -14.24
CA ASN A 198 5.49 4.14 -15.33
C ASN A 198 4.02 4.54 -15.08
N MET A 199 3.74 5.16 -13.94
CA MET A 199 2.41 5.63 -13.56
C MET A 199 1.83 6.60 -14.59
N ALA A 200 0.54 6.46 -14.88
CA ALA A 200 -0.18 7.39 -15.75
C ALA A 200 -0.17 8.84 -15.22
N ALA A 201 0.00 9.02 -13.90
CA ALA A 201 0.18 10.32 -13.27
C ALA A 201 1.48 11.03 -13.70
N ILE A 202 2.53 10.31 -14.09
CA ILE A 202 3.87 10.83 -14.38
C ILE A 202 4.16 10.87 -15.87
N VAL A 203 3.71 9.88 -16.63
CA VAL A 203 4.02 9.73 -18.05
C VAL A 203 2.78 9.49 -18.89
N LYS A 204 2.81 9.98 -20.12
CA LYS A 204 1.88 9.61 -21.19
C LYS A 204 2.54 8.67 -22.18
N ILE A 205 1.75 7.77 -22.75
CA ILE A 205 2.18 6.92 -23.87
C ILE A 205 2.25 7.81 -25.13
N THR A 206 3.32 7.69 -25.90
CA THR A 206 3.55 8.46 -27.12
C THR A 206 4.44 7.69 -28.08
N SER A 207 4.25 7.89 -29.38
CA SER A 207 5.17 7.41 -30.43
C SER A 207 6.40 8.32 -30.63
N GLU A 208 6.42 9.51 -30.01
CA GLU A 208 7.47 10.51 -30.19
C GLU A 208 8.83 10.14 -29.57
N THR A 209 8.87 9.15 -28.71
CA THR A 209 10.10 8.70 -28.02
C THR A 209 10.37 7.23 -28.26
N LYS A 210 11.67 6.84 -28.31
CA LYS A 210 12.08 5.43 -28.44
C LYS A 210 11.52 4.54 -27.32
N SER A 211 11.27 5.11 -26.13
CA SER A 211 10.68 4.39 -24.98
C SER A 211 9.15 4.28 -25.06
N GLY A 212 8.51 4.95 -26.03
CA GLY A 212 7.05 5.06 -26.10
C GLY A 212 6.41 5.86 -24.97
N ARG A 213 7.20 6.67 -24.22
CA ARG A 213 6.75 7.37 -23.02
C ARG A 213 7.40 8.73 -22.89
N LYS A 214 6.60 9.72 -22.45
CA LYS A 214 7.04 11.09 -22.22
C LYS A 214 6.48 11.59 -20.91
N LYS A 215 7.33 12.16 -20.05
CA LYS A 215 6.88 12.83 -18.84
C LYS A 215 6.01 14.03 -19.20
N TYR A 216 5.03 14.32 -18.33
CA TYR A 216 4.25 15.53 -18.50
C TYR A 216 5.08 16.80 -18.26
N PRO A 217 4.75 17.94 -18.89
CA PRO A 217 5.52 19.18 -18.71
C PRO A 217 5.62 19.67 -17.26
N ASP A 218 4.54 19.54 -16.50
CA ASP A 218 4.49 19.88 -15.07
C ASP A 218 5.37 18.96 -14.21
N VAL A 219 5.52 17.68 -14.57
CA VAL A 219 6.48 16.78 -13.94
C VAL A 219 7.92 17.26 -14.19
N LEU A 220 8.24 17.65 -15.41
CA LEU A 220 9.57 18.18 -15.76
C LEU A 220 9.86 19.51 -15.04
N GLN A 221 8.84 20.35 -14.88
CA GLN A 221 8.99 21.60 -14.13
C GLN A 221 9.16 21.33 -12.63
N TRP A 222 8.38 20.40 -12.07
CA TRP A 222 8.54 19.97 -10.68
C TRP A 222 9.96 19.43 -10.38
N GLU A 223 10.54 18.66 -11.31
CA GLU A 223 11.94 18.20 -11.19
C GLU A 223 12.94 19.36 -11.07
N LYS A 224 12.72 20.44 -11.84
CA LYS A 224 13.57 21.63 -11.81
C LYS A 224 13.41 22.41 -10.49
N ASP A 225 12.17 22.62 -10.07
CA ASP A 225 11.84 23.42 -8.89
C ASP A 225 12.18 22.69 -7.58
N SER A 226 12.02 21.39 -7.55
CA SER A 226 12.40 20.57 -6.39
C SER A 226 13.89 20.21 -6.36
N GLY A 227 14.56 20.25 -7.52
CA GLY A 227 15.91 19.71 -7.68
C GLY A 227 16.00 18.19 -7.55
N ILE A 228 14.88 17.47 -7.59
CA ILE A 228 14.80 16.01 -7.45
C ILE A 228 14.46 15.40 -8.80
N ARG A 229 15.27 14.46 -9.30
CA ARG A 229 14.97 13.74 -10.54
C ARG A 229 13.93 12.66 -10.31
N ILE A 230 12.90 12.57 -11.14
CA ILE A 230 11.99 11.42 -11.16
C ILE A 230 12.48 10.42 -12.20
N ARG A 231 13.02 9.29 -11.75
CA ARG A 231 13.48 8.19 -12.61
C ARG A 231 12.39 7.14 -12.74
N LEU A 232 12.13 6.72 -13.95
CA LEU A 232 11.15 5.67 -14.26
C LEU A 232 11.84 4.31 -14.30
N CYS A 233 11.20 3.31 -13.75
CA CYS A 233 11.66 1.92 -13.86
C CYS A 233 11.67 1.47 -15.33
N LYS A 234 12.67 0.67 -15.70
CA LYS A 234 12.66 0.02 -17.00
C LYS A 234 11.47 -0.95 -17.07
N PRO A 235 10.78 -1.03 -18.22
CA PRO A 235 9.71 -2.00 -18.41
C PRO A 235 10.22 -3.42 -18.15
N ARG A 236 9.43 -4.25 -17.47
CA ARG A 236 9.71 -5.66 -17.19
C ARG A 236 11.01 -5.92 -16.40
N SER A 237 11.46 -4.97 -15.58
CA SER A 237 12.63 -5.12 -14.70
C SER A 237 12.19 -4.99 -13.23
N PRO A 238 11.53 -6.00 -12.65
CA PRO A 238 11.03 -5.96 -11.28
C PRO A 238 12.17 -5.80 -10.26
N GLU A 239 13.39 -6.19 -10.59
CA GLU A 239 14.55 -6.12 -9.71
C GLU A 239 14.87 -4.68 -9.27
N THR A 240 14.55 -3.68 -10.10
CA THR A 240 14.84 -2.26 -9.80
C THR A 240 13.97 -1.69 -8.67
N LYS A 241 12.82 -2.33 -8.37
CA LYS A 241 11.82 -1.84 -7.40
C LYS A 241 11.64 -2.75 -6.18
N GLY A 242 12.49 -3.75 -6.00
CA GLY A 242 12.36 -4.77 -4.95
C GLY A 242 12.25 -4.22 -3.52
N LYS A 243 12.78 -3.02 -3.25
CA LYS A 243 12.75 -2.40 -1.91
C LYS A 243 11.35 -1.92 -1.53
N VAL A 244 10.63 -1.29 -2.45
CA VAL A 244 9.27 -0.80 -2.20
C VAL A 244 8.23 -1.92 -2.31
N GLU A 245 8.49 -2.98 -3.08
CA GLU A 245 7.62 -4.17 -3.09
C GLU A 245 7.57 -4.86 -1.73
N VAL A 246 8.72 -4.94 -1.03
CA VAL A 246 8.77 -5.41 0.37
C VAL A 246 7.97 -4.47 1.27
N SER A 247 8.06 -3.15 1.05
CA SER A 247 7.26 -2.15 1.76
C SER A 247 5.76 -2.38 1.61
N ASN A 248 5.29 -2.67 0.39
CA ASN A 248 3.88 -2.92 0.12
C ASN A 248 3.31 -4.14 0.87
N LYS A 249 4.14 -5.15 1.17
CA LYS A 249 3.75 -6.28 2.03
C LYS A 249 3.46 -5.86 3.48
N PHE A 250 4.10 -4.79 3.97
CA PHE A 250 3.74 -4.21 5.27
C PHE A 250 2.40 -3.48 5.20
N VAL A 251 2.15 -2.76 4.10
CA VAL A 251 0.86 -2.08 3.87
C VAL A 251 -0.29 -3.08 3.86
N ASP A 252 -0.11 -4.27 3.28
CA ASP A 252 -1.14 -5.32 3.27
C ASP A 252 -1.62 -5.73 4.67
N ARG A 253 -0.85 -5.43 5.73
CA ARG A 253 -1.27 -5.68 7.10
C ARG A 253 -2.51 -4.88 7.52
N ILE A 254 -2.84 -3.80 6.81
CA ILE A 254 -4.04 -3.02 7.09
C ILE A 254 -5.32 -3.85 6.93
N MET A 255 -5.30 -4.85 6.05
CA MET A 255 -6.44 -5.72 5.76
C MET A 255 -6.90 -6.56 6.96
N VAL A 256 -6.03 -6.77 7.97
CA VAL A 256 -6.43 -7.52 9.18
C VAL A 256 -7.38 -6.73 10.08
N TYR A 257 -7.48 -5.40 9.85
CA TYR A 257 -8.39 -4.51 10.57
C TYR A 257 -9.77 -4.39 9.90
N ASP A 258 -10.01 -5.07 8.77
CA ASP A 258 -11.29 -5.07 8.08
C ASP A 258 -12.43 -5.50 9.01
N GLY A 259 -13.50 -4.71 9.08
CA GLY A 259 -14.63 -4.88 10.01
C GLY A 259 -14.31 -4.58 11.49
N LEU A 260 -13.15 -3.98 11.80
CA LEU A 260 -12.73 -3.66 13.18
C LEU A 260 -12.51 -2.16 13.43
N LEU A 261 -12.57 -1.34 12.38
CA LEU A 261 -12.34 0.10 12.44
C LEU A 261 -13.63 0.84 12.77
N LYS A 262 -13.53 1.94 13.51
CA LYS A 262 -14.67 2.83 13.79
C LYS A 262 -14.90 3.81 12.64
N ASP A 263 -13.82 4.40 12.14
CA ASP A 263 -13.86 5.47 11.13
C ASP A 263 -12.54 5.59 10.36
N GLU A 264 -12.48 6.55 9.45
CA GLU A 264 -11.29 6.87 8.66
C GLU A 264 -10.12 7.39 9.52
N ASN A 265 -10.38 8.05 10.65
CA ASN A 265 -9.31 8.52 11.52
C ASN A 265 -8.60 7.35 12.18
N GLU A 266 -9.35 6.35 12.64
CA GLU A 266 -8.76 5.12 13.18
C GLU A 266 -7.98 4.37 12.09
N LEU A 267 -8.47 4.32 10.85
CA LEU A 267 -7.72 3.79 9.71
C LEU A 267 -6.36 4.49 9.56
N LYS A 268 -6.33 5.82 9.59
CA LYS A 268 -5.08 6.61 9.51
C LYS A 268 -4.12 6.31 10.67
N GLU A 269 -4.65 6.10 11.87
CA GLU A 269 -3.82 5.71 13.04
C GLU A 269 -3.25 4.28 12.87
N LYS A 270 -4.02 3.33 12.32
CA LYS A 270 -3.50 1.99 12.03
C LYS A 270 -2.43 2.01 10.92
N ILE A 271 -2.56 2.87 9.92
CA ILE A 271 -1.50 3.07 8.92
C ILE A 271 -0.22 3.62 9.58
N LYS A 272 -0.33 4.56 10.52
CA LYS A 272 0.83 5.05 11.29
C LYS A 272 1.45 3.95 12.15
N LEU A 273 0.64 3.11 12.79
CA LEU A 273 1.11 1.96 13.55
C LEU A 273 1.89 0.99 12.67
N ILE A 274 1.35 0.60 11.51
CA ILE A 274 2.01 -0.28 10.55
C ILE A 274 3.33 0.31 10.07
N MET A 275 3.37 1.61 9.78
CA MET A 275 4.58 2.33 9.38
C MET A 275 5.65 2.27 10.48
N ARG A 276 5.28 2.49 11.74
CA ARG A 276 6.20 2.40 12.88
C ARG A 276 6.74 0.98 13.03
N GLU A 277 5.89 -0.03 13.05
CA GLU A 277 6.29 -1.45 13.14
C GLU A 277 7.23 -1.84 11.98
N ALA A 278 6.96 -1.38 10.75
CA ALA A 278 7.83 -1.65 9.61
C ALA A 278 9.23 -1.05 9.78
N ASN A 279 9.33 0.13 10.40
CA ASN A 279 10.60 0.82 10.62
C ASN A 279 11.37 0.33 11.84
N GLU A 280 10.69 -0.18 12.87
CA GLU A 280 11.33 -0.71 14.08
C GLU A 280 11.73 -2.19 13.94
N GLN A 281 11.05 -2.95 13.07
CA GLN A 281 11.33 -4.36 12.87
C GLN A 281 12.67 -4.58 12.17
N LYS A 282 13.47 -5.54 12.65
CA LYS A 282 14.75 -5.91 12.01
C LYS A 282 14.53 -6.37 10.58
N ASN A 283 15.16 -5.69 9.63
CA ASN A 283 15.16 -6.04 8.22
C ASN A 283 16.30 -7.00 7.93
N SER A 284 16.01 -8.16 7.32
CA SER A 284 17.00 -9.21 7.04
C SER A 284 18.07 -8.78 6.05
N GLY A 285 17.76 -7.86 5.12
CA GLY A 285 18.69 -7.38 4.10
C GLY A 285 19.77 -6.45 4.64
N ILE A 286 19.45 -5.65 5.65
CA ILE A 286 20.39 -4.68 6.27
C ILE A 286 20.86 -5.09 7.67
N GLY A 287 20.30 -6.16 8.24
CA GLY A 287 20.70 -6.71 9.55
C GLY A 287 20.26 -5.89 10.78
N LEU A 288 19.70 -4.69 10.59
CA LEU A 288 19.22 -3.75 11.61
C LEU A 288 17.79 -3.32 11.30
N SER A 289 17.17 -2.54 12.18
CA SER A 289 15.89 -1.90 11.86
C SER A 289 16.08 -0.73 10.89
N PRO A 290 15.14 -0.49 9.95
CA PRO A 290 15.18 0.68 9.07
C PRO A 290 15.37 2.01 9.82
N LEU A 291 14.66 2.19 10.93
CA LEU A 291 14.78 3.38 11.79
C LEU A 291 16.20 3.58 12.31
N SER A 292 16.84 2.51 12.81
CA SER A 292 18.21 2.61 13.33
C SER A 292 19.20 3.01 12.24
N VAL A 293 19.11 2.41 11.04
CA VAL A 293 20.00 2.73 9.92
C VAL A 293 19.73 4.16 9.40
N PHE A 294 18.47 4.57 9.36
CA PHE A 294 18.08 5.92 8.99
C PHE A 294 18.73 6.96 9.90
N GLU A 295 18.50 6.87 11.22
CA GLU A 295 19.03 7.84 12.19
C GLU A 295 20.58 7.84 12.24
N MET A 296 21.22 6.67 12.14
CA MET A 296 22.67 6.56 12.25
C MET A 296 23.43 6.96 10.98
N ARG A 297 22.85 6.79 9.80
CA ARG A 297 23.61 6.91 8.53
C ARG A 297 22.93 7.76 7.47
N GLU A 298 21.63 7.57 7.19
CA GLU A 298 21.00 8.15 6.00
C GLU A 298 20.50 9.57 6.23
N LYS A 299 19.99 9.87 7.42
CA LYS A 299 19.42 11.18 7.76
C LYS A 299 20.40 12.35 7.54
N GLN A 300 21.64 12.17 7.91
CA GLN A 300 22.70 13.19 7.73
C GLN A 300 23.16 13.35 6.27
N CYS A 301 22.83 12.39 5.40
CA CYS A 301 23.14 12.42 3.97
C CYS A 301 22.00 13.02 3.13
N LEU A 302 20.85 13.31 3.74
CA LEU A 302 19.74 13.94 3.05
C LEU A 302 20.08 15.38 2.70
N ARG A 303 19.65 15.83 1.54
CA ARG A 303 19.72 17.24 1.17
C ARG A 303 18.66 18.06 1.95
N PRO A 304 18.83 19.37 2.09
CA PRO A 304 17.79 20.25 2.60
C PRO A 304 16.46 20.06 1.85
N LEU A 305 15.36 20.26 2.56
CA LEU A 305 14.04 20.27 1.94
C LEU A 305 13.97 21.38 0.88
N PRO A 306 13.39 21.13 -0.31
CA PRO A 306 13.10 22.18 -1.27
C PRO A 306 12.06 23.16 -0.72
N ASP A 307 11.79 24.23 -1.43
CA ASP A 307 10.72 25.18 -1.04
C ASP A 307 9.35 24.47 -1.06
N MET A 308 8.84 24.16 0.15
CA MET A 308 7.58 23.43 0.32
C MET A 308 6.38 24.22 -0.19
N LYS A 309 6.41 25.57 -0.13
CA LYS A 309 5.34 26.43 -0.66
C LYS A 309 5.30 26.37 -2.19
N LEU A 310 6.48 26.36 -2.82
CA LEU A 310 6.59 26.19 -4.27
C LEU A 310 6.05 24.82 -4.70
N LEU A 311 6.37 23.76 -3.95
CA LEU A 311 5.87 22.42 -4.24
C LEU A 311 4.35 22.28 -4.02
N GLU A 312 3.77 23.01 -3.09
CA GLU A 312 2.31 23.07 -2.89
C GLU A 312 1.55 23.56 -4.13
N ALA A 313 2.15 24.42 -4.93
CA ALA A 313 1.53 24.89 -6.16
C ALA A 313 1.20 23.72 -7.13
N TYR A 314 2.00 22.65 -7.11
CA TYR A 314 1.78 21.44 -7.93
C TYR A 314 0.63 20.56 -7.43
N GLU A 315 0.23 20.69 -6.18
CA GLU A 315 -0.92 19.97 -5.62
C GLU A 315 -2.25 20.53 -6.15
N LYS A 316 -2.24 21.81 -6.51
CA LYS A 316 -3.32 22.52 -7.20
C LYS A 316 -3.14 22.50 -8.73
N ALA A 317 -2.09 21.83 -9.24
CA ALA A 317 -1.81 21.75 -10.65
C ALA A 317 -2.89 20.91 -11.34
N GLY A 318 -3.84 21.57 -11.97
CA GLY A 318 -4.91 20.95 -12.71
C GLY A 318 -4.42 20.24 -13.96
N GLU A 319 -5.29 19.45 -14.55
CA GLU A 319 -5.03 18.79 -15.81
C GLU A 319 -4.97 19.79 -16.95
N THR A 320 -3.94 19.70 -17.81
CA THR A 320 -3.86 20.53 -19.01
C THR A 320 -4.65 19.87 -20.13
N ARG A 321 -5.60 20.60 -20.71
CA ARG A 321 -6.43 20.17 -21.86
C ARG A 321 -6.38 21.20 -22.97
N LYS A 322 -6.40 20.71 -24.21
CA LYS A 322 -6.63 21.57 -25.38
C LYS A 322 -8.13 21.81 -25.50
N VAL A 323 -8.54 23.08 -25.63
CA VAL A 323 -9.93 23.44 -25.83
C VAL A 323 -10.38 23.01 -27.23
N PRO A 324 -11.37 22.13 -27.36
CA PRO A 324 -11.93 21.73 -28.64
C PRO A 324 -12.92 22.79 -29.17
N ASN A 325 -13.36 22.63 -30.40
CA ASN A 325 -14.39 23.51 -31.03
C ASN A 325 -15.75 23.42 -30.30
N THR A 326 -15.99 22.35 -29.52
CA THR A 326 -17.19 22.20 -28.68
C THR A 326 -17.13 23.04 -27.41
N LEU A 327 -16.03 23.74 -27.15
CA LEU A 327 -15.75 24.48 -25.88
C LEU A 327 -15.69 23.65 -24.63
N LEU A 328 -15.85 22.35 -24.70
CA LEU A 328 -15.95 21.46 -23.56
C LEU A 328 -14.62 20.80 -23.25
N VAL A 329 -14.07 21.07 -22.10
CA VAL A 329 -12.86 20.41 -21.59
C VAL A 329 -13.19 19.37 -20.55
N GLY A 330 -12.62 18.16 -20.69
CA GLY A 330 -12.88 17.02 -19.80
C GLY A 330 -12.07 17.13 -18.53
N PHE A 331 -12.73 16.90 -17.39
CA PHE A 331 -12.11 16.77 -16.07
C PHE A 331 -12.92 15.78 -15.20
N ASN A 332 -12.25 14.78 -14.62
CA ASN A 332 -12.86 13.75 -13.78
C ASN A 332 -14.11 13.09 -14.38
N GLY A 333 -14.06 12.76 -15.70
CA GLY A 333 -15.15 12.09 -16.40
C GLY A 333 -16.33 12.98 -16.80
N ARG A 334 -16.25 14.29 -16.53
CA ARG A 334 -17.24 15.31 -16.87
C ARG A 334 -16.66 16.37 -17.79
N ASN A 335 -17.50 17.10 -18.49
CA ASN A 335 -17.08 18.15 -19.42
C ASN A 335 -17.54 19.52 -18.90
N TYR A 336 -16.66 20.51 -18.99
CA TYR A 336 -16.89 21.88 -18.51
C TYR A 336 -16.59 22.87 -19.62
N SER A 337 -17.47 23.86 -19.82
CA SER A 337 -17.34 24.83 -20.89
C SER A 337 -16.32 25.92 -20.56
N VAL A 338 -15.68 26.44 -21.63
CA VAL A 338 -14.77 27.59 -21.57
C VAL A 338 -15.19 28.63 -22.62
N PRO A 339 -14.79 29.92 -22.49
CA PRO A 339 -15.07 30.94 -23.50
C PRO A 339 -14.50 30.60 -24.85
N THR A 340 -15.16 31.08 -25.91
CA THR A 340 -14.79 30.84 -27.32
C THR A 340 -13.38 31.29 -27.71
N ASP A 341 -12.87 32.34 -27.04
CA ASP A 341 -11.54 32.93 -27.29
C ASP A 341 -10.38 31.96 -27.02
N TYR A 342 -10.66 30.88 -26.33
CA TYR A 342 -9.65 29.90 -25.96
C TYR A 342 -9.67 28.62 -26.80
N ILE A 343 -10.48 28.57 -27.89
CA ILE A 343 -10.48 27.42 -28.80
C ILE A 343 -9.06 27.17 -29.33
N GLY A 344 -8.62 25.89 -29.26
CA GLY A 344 -7.28 25.48 -29.69
C GLY A 344 -6.16 25.78 -28.68
N ARG A 345 -6.42 26.55 -27.63
CA ARG A 345 -5.45 26.86 -26.57
C ARG A 345 -5.35 25.71 -25.55
N LEU A 346 -4.21 25.63 -24.88
CA LEU A 346 -4.01 24.72 -23.75
C LEU A 346 -4.43 25.45 -22.48
N VAL A 347 -5.44 24.95 -21.79
CA VAL A 347 -5.95 25.48 -20.51
C VAL A 347 -5.66 24.51 -19.38
N ARG A 348 -5.49 25.02 -18.18
CA ARG A 348 -5.29 24.25 -16.97
C ARG A 348 -6.60 24.19 -16.19
N ILE A 349 -7.04 22.97 -15.81
CA ILE A 349 -8.25 22.72 -15.06
C ILE A 349 -7.88 22.27 -13.66
N VAL A 350 -8.42 22.93 -12.65
CA VAL A 350 -8.15 22.64 -11.22
C VAL A 350 -9.48 22.33 -10.54
N GLY A 351 -9.54 21.22 -9.81
CA GLY A 351 -10.65 20.96 -8.91
C GLY A 351 -10.37 21.59 -7.53
N GLU A 352 -11.25 22.45 -7.07
CA GLU A 352 -11.19 23.08 -5.74
C GLU A 352 -12.48 22.72 -4.99
N ASP A 353 -12.39 21.86 -3.96
CA ASP A 353 -13.50 21.40 -3.11
C ASP A 353 -14.82 21.09 -3.89
N SER A 354 -15.68 22.10 -4.04
CA SER A 354 -16.98 22.02 -4.74
C SER A 354 -16.98 22.70 -6.12
N GLU A 355 -15.82 23.15 -6.60
CA GLU A 355 -15.70 23.92 -7.84
C GLU A 355 -14.64 23.34 -8.78
N VAL A 356 -14.82 23.61 -10.08
CA VAL A 356 -13.83 23.36 -11.13
C VAL A 356 -13.44 24.70 -11.72
N VAL A 357 -12.19 25.08 -11.56
CA VAL A 357 -11.65 26.36 -12.04
C VAL A 357 -10.72 26.11 -13.23
N ILE A 358 -10.88 26.88 -14.28
CA ILE A 358 -10.11 26.74 -15.51
C ILE A 358 -9.28 27.99 -15.72
N TYR A 359 -7.97 27.79 -15.95
CA TYR A 359 -6.99 28.86 -16.10
C TYR A 359 -6.33 28.84 -17.47
N TYR A 360 -6.04 30.02 -17.99
CA TYR A 360 -5.17 30.22 -19.14
C TYR A 360 -4.09 31.25 -18.79
N ASN A 361 -2.79 30.90 -18.89
CA ASN A 361 -1.67 31.73 -18.49
C ASN A 361 -1.85 32.35 -17.10
N GLU A 362 -2.20 31.53 -16.10
CA GLU A 362 -2.46 31.88 -14.68
C GLU A 362 -3.67 32.82 -14.46
N LYS A 363 -4.39 33.21 -15.52
CA LYS A 363 -5.65 33.95 -15.43
C LYS A 363 -6.82 32.95 -15.37
N GLU A 364 -7.69 33.10 -14.39
CA GLU A 364 -8.97 32.39 -14.36
C GLU A 364 -9.83 32.81 -15.55
N ILE A 365 -10.32 31.81 -16.31
CA ILE A 365 -11.15 32.02 -17.50
C ILE A 365 -12.55 31.41 -17.39
N ALA A 366 -12.74 30.45 -16.49
CA ALA A 366 -14.04 29.86 -16.18
C ALA A 366 -14.02 29.24 -14.79
N ARG A 367 -15.18 29.29 -14.12
CA ARG A 367 -15.43 28.65 -12.82
C ARG A 367 -16.78 27.95 -12.86
N HIS A 368 -16.81 26.68 -12.56
CA HIS A 368 -18.01 25.85 -12.54
C HIS A 368 -18.20 25.24 -11.16
N LYS A 369 -19.42 25.05 -10.73
CA LYS A 369 -19.72 24.17 -9.58
C LYS A 369 -19.55 22.71 -10.02
N VAL A 370 -18.99 21.87 -9.16
CA VAL A 370 -19.00 20.43 -9.39
C VAL A 370 -20.44 19.95 -9.43
N SER A 371 -20.81 19.25 -10.49
CA SER A 371 -22.15 18.70 -10.65
C SER A 371 -22.07 17.26 -11.13
N ASP A 372 -23.15 16.49 -10.98
CA ASP A 372 -23.23 15.11 -11.45
C ASP A 372 -23.53 15.00 -12.93
N LYS A 373 -23.82 16.12 -13.59
CA LYS A 373 -24.11 16.19 -15.03
C LYS A 373 -22.86 15.89 -15.84
N LYS A 374 -23.02 15.11 -16.90
CA LYS A 374 -21.93 14.78 -17.83
C LYS A 374 -21.37 16.00 -18.57
N THR A 375 -22.22 16.99 -18.83
CA THR A 375 -21.90 18.21 -19.59
C THR A 375 -22.36 19.45 -18.82
N ASN A 376 -21.44 20.39 -18.59
CA ASN A 376 -21.64 21.58 -17.79
C ASN A 376 -21.29 22.82 -18.63
N TYR A 377 -22.31 23.47 -19.18
CA TYR A 377 -22.15 24.76 -19.86
C TYR A 377 -22.47 25.92 -18.92
N LEU A 378 -21.65 26.97 -18.96
CA LEU A 378 -22.06 28.28 -18.49
C LEU A 378 -22.89 28.97 -19.58
N PRO A 379 -24.00 29.63 -19.23
CA PRO A 379 -24.89 30.28 -20.21
C PRO A 379 -24.16 31.26 -21.11
N GLU A 380 -23.20 32.01 -20.56
CA GLU A 380 -22.40 33.00 -21.30
C GLU A 380 -21.53 32.32 -22.38
N HIS A 381 -20.91 31.17 -22.08
CA HIS A 381 -20.10 30.45 -23.04
C HIS A 381 -20.93 29.88 -24.20
N TYR A 382 -22.10 29.37 -23.87
CA TYR A 382 -23.03 28.84 -24.87
C TYR A 382 -23.57 29.95 -25.76
N LYS A 383 -23.93 31.09 -25.17
CA LYS A 383 -24.37 32.31 -25.91
C LYS A 383 -23.29 32.82 -26.88
N GLN A 384 -22.02 32.87 -26.42
CA GLN A 384 -20.87 33.21 -27.26
C GLN A 384 -20.74 32.27 -28.47
N ALA A 385 -20.88 30.95 -28.23
CA ALA A 385 -20.83 29.95 -29.31
C ALA A 385 -21.96 30.13 -30.32
N LEU A 386 -23.17 30.35 -29.85
CA LEU A 386 -24.34 30.62 -30.69
C LEU A 386 -24.12 31.91 -31.52
N ARG A 387 -23.61 32.99 -30.90
CA ARG A 387 -23.32 34.26 -31.60
C ARG A 387 -22.34 34.03 -32.76
N GLN A 388 -21.31 33.22 -32.54
CA GLN A 388 -20.37 32.88 -33.62
C GLN A 388 -21.02 32.04 -34.75
N ALA A 389 -21.96 31.15 -34.38
CA ALA A 389 -22.62 30.29 -35.38
C ALA A 389 -23.67 31.00 -36.20
N VAL A 390 -24.47 31.91 -35.61
CA VAL A 390 -25.58 32.60 -36.30
C VAL A 390 -25.16 33.98 -36.87
N GLY A 391 -24.03 34.52 -36.44
CA GLY A 391 -23.57 35.85 -36.78
C GLY A 391 -24.47 36.96 -36.26
N ASN A 392 -24.42 38.12 -36.87
CA ASN A 392 -25.23 39.31 -36.45
C ASN A 392 -26.68 39.29 -36.99
N LYS A 393 -27.19 38.12 -37.38
CA LYS A 393 -28.55 37.98 -37.95
C LYS A 393 -29.66 37.88 -36.92
N VAL A 394 -29.30 37.64 -35.66
CA VAL A 394 -30.24 37.41 -34.53
C VAL A 394 -30.05 38.51 -33.49
N GLN A 395 -31.13 39.08 -33.00
CA GLN A 395 -31.12 40.08 -31.92
C GLN A 395 -30.66 39.45 -30.59
N GLU A 396 -30.16 40.29 -29.68
CA GLU A 396 -29.55 39.83 -28.43
C GLU A 396 -30.54 39.05 -27.54
N ASP A 397 -31.81 39.52 -27.46
CA ASP A 397 -32.88 38.91 -26.66
C ASP A 397 -33.29 37.52 -27.21
N GLU A 398 -33.39 37.40 -28.55
CA GLU A 398 -33.67 36.11 -29.21
C GLU A 398 -32.54 35.11 -29.04
N LEU A 399 -31.28 35.60 -29.01
CA LEU A 399 -30.11 34.77 -28.79
C LEU A 399 -30.10 34.20 -27.35
N GLU A 400 -30.51 35.00 -26.39
CA GLU A 400 -30.60 34.62 -24.99
C GLU A 400 -31.69 33.57 -24.76
N GLU A 401 -32.87 33.76 -25.33
CA GLU A 401 -33.96 32.77 -25.30
C GLU A 401 -33.54 31.43 -25.95
N LEU A 402 -32.88 31.50 -27.12
CA LEU A 402 -32.39 30.33 -27.82
C LEU A 402 -31.32 29.59 -27.01
N ALA A 403 -30.38 30.33 -26.39
CA ALA A 403 -29.38 29.73 -25.50
C ALA A 403 -30.01 29.01 -24.34
N LYS A 404 -30.98 29.63 -23.64
CA LYS A 404 -31.69 29.07 -22.53
C LYS A 404 -32.44 27.80 -22.90
N LYS A 405 -33.23 27.84 -23.98
CA LYS A 405 -34.00 26.68 -24.47
C LYS A 405 -33.09 25.49 -24.82
N ASN A 406 -31.94 25.75 -25.46
CA ASN A 406 -31.01 24.67 -25.82
C ASN A 406 -30.28 24.10 -24.60
N LEU A 407 -29.97 24.92 -23.59
CA LEU A 407 -29.31 24.46 -22.39
C LEU A 407 -30.23 23.57 -21.54
N GLU A 408 -31.55 23.79 -21.56
CA GLU A 408 -32.52 22.91 -20.92
C GLU A 408 -32.43 21.46 -21.40
N ALA A 409 -32.03 21.25 -22.67
CA ALA A 409 -31.81 19.90 -23.21
C ALA A 409 -30.58 19.19 -22.62
N TYR A 410 -29.62 19.91 -22.00
CA TYR A 410 -28.47 19.35 -21.29
C TYR A 410 -28.73 19.18 -19.78
N GLU A 411 -29.92 19.55 -19.32
CA GLU A 411 -30.30 19.43 -17.90
C GLU A 411 -30.92 18.07 -17.54
N ILE A 412 -31.04 17.16 -18.51
CA ILE A 412 -31.59 15.81 -18.34
C ILE A 412 -30.51 14.82 -17.93
#